data_9dbd377f2d0d650f403f2571101c3cb8
#
_entry.id   9dbd377f2d0d650f403f2571101c3cb8
#
_cell.length_a   1.000
_cell.length_b   1.000
_cell.length_c   1.000
_cell.angle_alpha   90.00
_cell.angle_beta   90.00
_cell.angle_gamma   90.00
#
_symmetry.space_group_name_H-M   'P 1'
#
loop_
_entity.id
_entity.type
_entity.pdbx_description
1 polymer ?
#
loop_
_entity_poly.entity_id
_entity_poly.type
_entity_poly.pdbx_seq_one_letter_code
_entity_poly.pdbx_strand_id
1 'polypeptide(L)'
;MNRRNLIWVFLVFLFFPMHARAGDKLSREAINTQNKKRYYYLFVPESVKAATSVPLIVLFHGSGHDGTSLIEKWEGLARREGLILAGPNSYNPQVWAIPEDGPEFIHDMVEAVRTQYPIDPRRVYLFGHSGGAVFAITLAMQESEYFAAVAVHAGAWRNQGEASLIDYAKRKIPLAMIVGDMDPFFPLASVKATEAALKARGFPAELMVMKGHDHWYYDLAPEINRIAWDFLKRYELTEAPKYVAYSRGGGDSNQANEVNAVAQQMNAIRLRMKDNEAELQSNPNDVNIVVQQINALRMKANEAMLQFNAKEEALRGKDYRKERELVAPRVREEIELLAIGAGSFEQAALLAEQASHRIFKGTYRQYFSLLAQLQHKRAEALNALKERAELLLSDGRIYTVTQKMNEAAAKAERLNKEAEALEQNAERLRSSPAR
;
A
#
# COMPACT_ATOMS: atom_id res chain seq x y z
N MET A 1 -22.08 74.61 -44.30
CA MET A 1 -20.76 74.02 -43.90
C MET A 1 -20.91 73.42 -42.50
N ASN A 2 -21.18 72.12 -42.42
CA ASN A 2 -21.38 71.44 -41.14
C ASN A 2 -20.10 70.60 -40.82
N ARG A 3 -19.41 70.97 -39.79
CA ARG A 3 -18.33 70.17 -39.26
C ARG A 3 -18.91 69.16 -38.21
N ARG A 4 -18.88 67.85 -38.55
CA ARG A 4 -19.20 66.75 -37.60
C ARG A 4 -17.97 66.43 -36.79
N ASN A 5 -18.03 66.70 -35.52
CA ASN A 5 -17.03 66.29 -34.57
C ASN A 5 -17.15 64.75 -34.33
N LEU A 6 -16.10 63.99 -34.69
CA LEU A 6 -16.00 62.58 -34.46
C LEU A 6 -15.28 62.41 -33.08
N ILE A 7 -16.06 61.99 -32.07
CA ILE A 7 -15.49 61.63 -30.73
C ILE A 7 -15.00 60.19 -30.81
N TRP A 8 -13.68 60.00 -30.73
CA TRP A 8 -13.07 58.71 -30.60
C TRP A 8 -13.13 58.29 -29.10
N VAL A 9 -13.96 57.26 -28.78
CA VAL A 9 -13.96 56.61 -27.49
C VAL A 9 -12.86 55.56 -27.49
N PHE A 10 -11.74 55.80 -26.78
CA PHE A 10 -10.76 54.79 -26.54
C PHE A 10 -11.26 53.86 -25.42
N LEU A 11 -11.70 52.66 -25.82
CA LEU A 11 -11.95 51.54 -24.88
C LEU A 11 -10.58 50.99 -24.40
N VAL A 12 -10.18 51.41 -23.21
CA VAL A 12 -9.04 50.82 -22.51
C VAL A 12 -9.47 49.46 -21.97
N PHE A 13 -9.09 48.40 -22.68
CA PHE A 13 -9.18 47.04 -22.15
C PHE A 13 -8.14 46.90 -21.05
N LEU A 14 -8.59 47.00 -19.81
CA LEU A 14 -7.79 46.55 -18.64
C LEU A 14 -7.68 45.01 -18.74
N PHE A 15 -6.60 44.54 -19.31
CA PHE A 15 -6.17 43.15 -19.12
C PHE A 15 -5.81 42.93 -17.63
N PHE A 16 -6.82 42.51 -16.85
CA PHE A 16 -6.49 41.85 -15.61
C PHE A 16 -5.83 40.50 -15.96
N PRO A 17 -4.60 40.24 -15.55
CA PRO A 17 -4.03 38.91 -15.68
C PRO A 17 -4.94 38.00 -14.85
N MET A 18 -5.75 37.16 -15.50
CA MET A 18 -6.39 36.01 -14.87
C MET A 18 -5.24 35.11 -14.40
N HIS A 19 -4.83 35.28 -13.14
CA HIS A 19 -4.00 34.31 -12.49
C HIS A 19 -4.84 33.02 -12.47
N ALA A 20 -4.55 32.10 -13.39
CA ALA A 20 -5.03 30.75 -13.31
C ALA A 20 -4.64 30.26 -11.92
N ARG A 21 -5.60 30.06 -11.01
CA ARG A 21 -5.36 29.39 -9.73
C ARG A 21 -4.85 28.02 -10.09
N ALA A 22 -3.57 27.80 -9.88
CA ALA A 22 -2.99 26.48 -9.93
C ALA A 22 -3.58 25.73 -8.74
N GLY A 23 -4.50 24.80 -8.98
CA GLY A 23 -5.05 23.92 -7.95
C GLY A 23 -3.98 22.94 -7.44
N ASP A 24 -4.36 22.14 -6.46
CA ASP A 24 -3.53 21.00 -6.01
C ASP A 24 -3.09 20.14 -7.20
N LYS A 25 -1.87 19.65 -7.16
CA LYS A 25 -1.32 18.77 -8.20
C LYS A 25 -1.12 17.36 -7.63
N LEU A 26 -1.85 16.38 -8.17
CA LEU A 26 -1.53 14.97 -8.03
C LEU A 26 -1.00 14.47 -9.38
N SER A 27 0.20 13.93 -9.39
CA SER A 27 0.83 13.41 -10.61
C SER A 27 1.50 12.06 -10.36
N ARG A 28 1.54 11.24 -11.42
CA ARG A 28 2.37 10.04 -11.48
C ARG A 28 3.69 10.40 -12.14
N GLU A 29 4.77 10.27 -11.39
CA GLU A 29 6.11 10.60 -11.82
C GLU A 29 6.93 9.32 -12.07
N ALA A 30 8.01 9.45 -12.83
CA ALA A 30 8.91 8.34 -13.11
C ALA A 30 10.38 8.79 -12.97
N ILE A 31 11.20 7.93 -12.40
CA ILE A 31 12.65 8.09 -12.35
C ILE A 31 13.36 6.82 -12.86
N ASN A 32 14.58 7.00 -13.34
CA ASN A 32 15.45 5.89 -13.66
C ASN A 32 16.44 5.74 -12.50
N THR A 33 16.36 4.63 -11.81
CA THR A 33 17.25 4.29 -10.69
C THR A 33 17.61 2.81 -10.76
N GLN A 34 18.79 2.41 -10.36
CA GLN A 34 19.27 1.02 -10.43
C GLN A 34 19.07 0.37 -11.82
N ASN A 35 19.24 1.13 -12.90
CA ASN A 35 18.98 0.72 -14.29
C ASN A 35 17.53 0.25 -14.55
N LYS A 36 16.58 0.68 -13.74
CA LYS A 36 15.16 0.39 -13.89
C LYS A 36 14.32 1.66 -13.86
N LYS A 37 13.25 1.71 -14.65
CA LYS A 37 12.26 2.77 -14.56
C LYS A 37 11.33 2.46 -13.39
N ARG A 38 11.29 3.36 -12.41
CA ARG A 38 10.44 3.26 -11.22
C ARG A 38 9.41 4.38 -11.20
N TYR A 39 8.28 4.14 -10.59
CA TYR A 39 7.17 5.08 -10.53
C TYR A 39 6.83 5.43 -9.10
N TYR A 40 6.40 6.69 -8.91
CA TYR A 40 5.85 7.18 -7.66
C TYR A 40 4.73 8.19 -7.95
N TYR A 41 3.90 8.44 -6.98
CA TYR A 41 2.89 9.49 -7.03
C TYR A 41 3.35 10.67 -6.17
N LEU A 42 3.07 11.88 -6.65
CA LEU A 42 3.44 13.12 -5.99
C LEU A 42 2.22 14.01 -5.82
N PHE A 43 1.92 14.38 -4.58
CA PHE A 43 0.88 15.35 -4.27
C PHE A 43 1.52 16.64 -3.75
N VAL A 44 1.20 17.75 -4.44
CA VAL A 44 1.69 19.10 -4.10
C VAL A 44 0.47 20.01 -3.90
N PRO A 45 0.19 20.44 -2.67
CA PRO A 45 -0.92 21.34 -2.41
C PRO A 45 -0.68 22.75 -2.98
N GLU A 46 -1.74 23.43 -3.38
CA GLU A 46 -1.68 24.81 -3.91
C GLU A 46 -1.00 25.78 -2.93
N SER A 47 -1.09 25.51 -1.63
CA SER A 47 -0.49 26.33 -0.57
C SER A 47 1.06 26.33 -0.59
N VAL A 48 1.70 25.38 -1.28
CA VAL A 48 3.16 25.32 -1.40
C VAL A 48 3.63 26.39 -2.36
N LYS A 49 4.35 27.38 -1.83
CA LYS A 49 4.94 28.46 -2.63
C LYS A 49 6.43 28.18 -2.89
N ALA A 50 6.91 28.54 -4.08
CA ALA A 50 8.32 28.37 -4.46
C ALA A 50 9.32 29.05 -3.51
N ALA A 51 8.88 30.08 -2.77
CA ALA A 51 9.71 30.81 -1.80
C ALA A 51 9.71 30.20 -0.38
N THR A 52 8.89 29.17 -0.12
CA THR A 52 8.80 28.54 1.21
C THR A 52 9.50 27.18 1.19
N SER A 53 10.22 26.89 2.26
CA SER A 53 10.81 25.58 2.52
C SER A 53 9.77 24.70 3.22
N VAL A 54 9.36 23.58 2.63
CA VAL A 54 8.26 22.73 3.09
C VAL A 54 8.71 21.32 3.42
N PRO A 55 8.02 20.64 4.37
CA PRO A 55 8.30 19.24 4.66
C PRO A 55 7.86 18.31 3.52
N LEU A 56 8.56 17.17 3.40
CA LEU A 56 8.17 16.03 2.56
C LEU A 56 7.85 14.82 3.43
N ILE A 57 6.75 14.14 3.16
CA ILE A 57 6.47 12.83 3.74
C ILE A 57 6.49 11.78 2.63
N VAL A 58 7.35 10.76 2.79
CA VAL A 58 7.36 9.57 1.94
C VAL A 58 6.42 8.54 2.54
N LEU A 59 5.44 8.07 1.74
CA LEU A 59 4.33 7.22 2.17
C LEU A 59 4.46 5.81 1.60
N PHE A 60 4.70 4.81 2.46
CA PHE A 60 4.85 3.41 2.05
C PHE A 60 3.54 2.65 2.25
N HIS A 61 2.93 2.24 1.15
CA HIS A 61 1.64 1.53 1.13
C HIS A 61 1.73 0.13 1.75
N GLY A 62 0.59 -0.37 2.22
CA GLY A 62 0.44 -1.76 2.66
C GLY A 62 0.49 -2.75 1.49
N SER A 63 0.67 -4.03 1.78
CA SER A 63 0.68 -5.10 0.78
C SER A 63 -0.59 -5.09 -0.07
N GLY A 64 -0.44 -5.26 -1.38
CA GLY A 64 -1.55 -5.27 -2.34
C GLY A 64 -2.05 -3.89 -2.79
N HIS A 65 -1.40 -2.82 -2.36
CA HIS A 65 -1.73 -1.45 -2.72
C HIS A 65 -0.65 -0.79 -3.58
N ASP A 66 -0.84 0.49 -3.88
CA ASP A 66 0.11 1.35 -4.58
C ASP A 66 0.31 2.69 -3.85
N GLY A 67 1.16 3.55 -4.40
CA GLY A 67 1.50 4.83 -3.79
C GLY A 67 0.34 5.82 -3.66
N THR A 68 -0.78 5.66 -4.41
CA THR A 68 -1.96 6.54 -4.30
C THR A 68 -2.74 6.26 -3.05
N SER A 69 -2.78 5.01 -2.60
CA SER A 69 -3.63 4.54 -1.52
C SER A 69 -3.47 5.30 -0.20
N LEU A 70 -2.23 5.69 0.15
CA LEU A 70 -1.98 6.54 1.31
C LEU A 70 -2.08 8.03 0.97
N ILE A 71 -1.63 8.47 -0.21
CA ILE A 71 -1.71 9.87 -0.63
C ILE A 71 -3.14 10.38 -0.50
N GLU A 72 -4.13 9.68 -1.05
CA GLU A 72 -5.54 10.05 -1.00
C GLU A 72 -6.05 10.29 0.44
N LYS A 73 -5.53 9.52 1.39
CA LYS A 73 -5.88 9.66 2.81
C LYS A 73 -5.14 10.80 3.52
N TRP A 74 -3.98 11.20 3.00
CA TRP A 74 -3.15 12.26 3.56
C TRP A 74 -3.42 13.65 2.94
N GLU A 75 -4.03 13.75 1.76
CA GLU A 75 -4.24 15.00 1.03
C GLU A 75 -4.86 16.10 1.88
N GLY A 76 -5.93 15.79 2.64
CA GLY A 76 -6.61 16.75 3.48
C GLY A 76 -5.69 17.35 4.56
N LEU A 77 -4.81 16.55 5.14
CA LEU A 77 -3.81 17.01 6.10
C LEU A 77 -2.72 17.81 5.37
N ALA A 78 -2.23 17.33 4.25
CA ALA A 78 -1.20 17.98 3.46
C ALA A 78 -1.60 19.41 3.03
N ARG A 79 -2.86 19.60 2.62
CA ARG A 79 -3.39 20.94 2.30
C ARG A 79 -3.37 21.89 3.49
N ARG A 80 -3.75 21.41 4.67
CA ARG A 80 -3.80 22.24 5.89
C ARG A 80 -2.42 22.62 6.41
N GLU A 81 -1.49 21.67 6.35
CA GLU A 81 -0.16 21.79 6.95
C GLU A 81 0.92 22.25 5.95
N GLY A 82 0.59 22.37 4.67
CA GLY A 82 1.56 22.74 3.63
C GLY A 82 2.62 21.67 3.40
N LEU A 83 2.22 20.37 3.31
CA LEU A 83 3.11 19.24 3.14
C LEU A 83 3.13 18.79 1.67
N ILE A 84 4.29 18.36 1.19
CA ILE A 84 4.37 17.57 -0.05
C ILE A 84 4.37 16.09 0.33
N LEU A 85 3.66 15.28 -0.46
CA LEU A 85 3.54 13.83 -0.26
C LEU A 85 4.14 13.10 -1.44
N ALA A 86 5.00 12.12 -1.19
CA ALA A 86 5.51 11.21 -2.21
C ALA A 86 5.13 9.77 -1.84
N GLY A 87 4.39 9.09 -2.73
CA GLY A 87 3.98 7.70 -2.59
C GLY A 87 4.70 6.83 -3.62
N PRO A 88 5.85 6.23 -3.30
CA PRO A 88 6.52 5.30 -4.19
C PRO A 88 5.70 4.01 -4.36
N ASN A 89 5.79 3.41 -5.55
CA ASN A 89 5.30 2.07 -5.78
C ASN A 89 6.40 1.06 -5.47
N SER A 90 6.10 0.04 -4.66
CA SER A 90 6.99 -1.11 -4.53
C SER A 90 7.16 -1.82 -5.88
N TYR A 91 8.28 -2.50 -6.09
CA TYR A 91 8.53 -3.27 -7.31
C TYR A 91 7.52 -4.40 -7.46
N ASN A 92 7.22 -5.06 -6.36
CA ASN A 92 6.13 -6.02 -6.26
C ASN A 92 5.07 -5.44 -5.30
N PRO A 93 3.83 -5.17 -5.74
CA PRO A 93 2.79 -4.57 -4.90
C PRO A 93 2.53 -5.31 -3.58
N GLN A 94 2.85 -6.61 -3.49
CA GLN A 94 2.61 -7.42 -2.29
C GLN A 94 3.70 -7.27 -1.23
N VAL A 95 4.89 -6.78 -1.60
CA VAL A 95 6.04 -6.74 -0.69
C VAL A 95 7.01 -5.64 -1.05
N TRP A 96 7.49 -4.95 -0.04
CA TRP A 96 8.65 -4.09 -0.13
C TRP A 96 9.91 -4.94 0.03
N ALA A 97 10.83 -4.85 -0.90
CA ALA A 97 12.04 -5.69 -0.93
C ALA A 97 13.32 -4.84 -1.12
N ILE A 98 14.39 -5.25 -0.45
CA ILE A 98 15.73 -4.73 -0.67
C ILE A 98 16.49 -5.80 -1.49
N PRO A 99 17.18 -5.43 -2.57
CA PRO A 99 17.57 -4.07 -2.98
C PRO A 99 16.58 -3.33 -3.88
N GLU A 100 15.52 -3.96 -4.40
CA GLU A 100 14.65 -3.41 -5.45
C GLU A 100 13.97 -2.11 -5.05
N ASP A 101 13.48 -2.03 -3.81
CA ASP A 101 12.77 -0.87 -3.25
C ASP A 101 13.65 -0.08 -2.28
N GLY A 102 14.91 -0.50 -2.12
CA GLY A 102 15.83 -0.10 -1.08
C GLY A 102 16.22 1.37 -1.06
N PRO A 103 17.19 1.71 -0.23
CA PRO A 103 17.53 3.12 0.05
C PRO A 103 17.79 3.95 -1.21
N GLU A 104 18.44 3.39 -2.22
CA GLU A 104 18.82 4.09 -3.45
C GLU A 104 17.59 4.62 -4.21
N PHE A 105 16.56 3.78 -4.40
CA PHE A 105 15.32 4.23 -5.07
C PHE A 105 14.65 5.38 -4.32
N ILE A 106 14.55 5.25 -3.00
CA ILE A 106 13.86 6.26 -2.18
C ILE A 106 14.69 7.57 -2.13
N HIS A 107 16.00 7.46 -2.02
CA HIS A 107 16.90 8.62 -2.11
C HIS A 107 16.75 9.34 -3.45
N ASP A 108 16.89 8.63 -4.57
CA ASP A 108 16.79 9.22 -5.91
C ASP A 108 15.43 9.89 -6.13
N MET A 109 14.35 9.27 -5.61
CA MET A 109 13.01 9.87 -5.65
C MET A 109 12.95 11.17 -4.86
N VAL A 110 13.45 11.19 -3.62
CA VAL A 110 13.47 12.40 -2.78
C VAL A 110 14.28 13.50 -3.43
N GLU A 111 15.45 13.20 -3.97
CA GLU A 111 16.30 14.19 -4.65
C GLU A 111 15.63 14.71 -5.94
N ALA A 112 14.93 13.85 -6.70
CA ALA A 112 14.14 14.28 -7.86
C ALA A 112 13.03 15.26 -7.47
N VAL A 113 12.33 15.02 -6.34
CA VAL A 113 11.32 15.96 -5.83
C VAL A 113 11.95 17.26 -5.37
N ARG A 114 13.11 17.22 -4.70
CA ARG A 114 13.85 18.41 -4.24
C ARG A 114 14.34 19.31 -5.37
N THR A 115 14.62 18.77 -6.54
CA THR A 115 14.98 19.59 -7.71
C THR A 115 13.81 20.39 -8.26
N GLN A 116 12.58 19.98 -7.99
CA GLN A 116 11.36 20.58 -8.55
C GLN A 116 10.60 21.46 -7.55
N TYR A 117 10.74 21.15 -6.25
CA TYR A 117 9.96 21.80 -5.19
C TYR A 117 10.85 22.20 -4.02
N PRO A 118 10.48 23.25 -3.27
CA PRO A 118 11.29 23.80 -2.18
C PRO A 118 11.22 22.94 -0.92
N ILE A 119 11.63 21.68 -1.01
CA ILE A 119 11.67 20.78 0.13
C ILE A 119 12.76 21.22 1.12
N ASP A 120 12.41 21.28 2.41
CA ASP A 120 13.39 21.35 3.47
C ASP A 120 14.14 20.02 3.61
N PRO A 121 15.45 19.97 3.30
CA PRO A 121 16.17 18.71 3.36
C PRO A 121 16.27 18.13 4.78
N ARG A 122 16.08 18.95 5.81
CA ARG A 122 16.10 18.53 7.21
C ARG A 122 14.75 18.05 7.70
N ARG A 123 13.67 18.17 6.89
CA ARG A 123 12.30 17.79 7.23
C ARG A 123 11.72 16.82 6.20
N VAL A 124 12.46 15.74 5.95
CA VAL A 124 12.00 14.59 5.15
C VAL A 124 11.65 13.47 6.10
N TYR A 125 10.39 13.03 6.06
CA TYR A 125 9.82 12.07 6.99
C TYR A 125 9.36 10.80 6.27
N LEU A 126 9.29 9.69 7.01
CA LEU A 126 8.74 8.43 6.55
C LEU A 126 7.42 8.14 7.27
N PHE A 127 6.44 7.68 6.53
CA PHE A 127 5.24 7.05 7.07
C PHE A 127 4.95 5.76 6.33
N GLY A 128 4.57 4.70 7.05
CA GLY A 128 4.20 3.42 6.45
C GLY A 128 3.04 2.75 7.16
N HIS A 129 2.30 1.95 6.40
CA HIS A 129 1.23 1.10 6.90
C HIS A 129 1.52 -0.36 6.60
N SER A 130 1.32 -1.27 7.57
CA SER A 130 1.43 -2.73 7.40
C SER A 130 2.78 -3.16 6.81
N GLY A 131 2.83 -3.80 5.64
CA GLY A 131 4.09 -4.12 4.95
C GLY A 131 4.97 -2.89 4.71
N GLY A 132 4.38 -1.74 4.38
CA GLY A 132 5.08 -0.46 4.26
C GLY A 132 5.60 0.08 5.59
N ALA A 133 4.96 -0.26 6.71
CA ALA A 133 5.43 0.11 8.04
C ALA A 133 6.72 -0.63 8.42
N VAL A 134 6.78 -1.93 8.16
CA VAL A 134 7.99 -2.75 8.37
C VAL A 134 9.14 -2.21 7.51
N PHE A 135 8.85 -1.89 6.25
CA PHE A 135 9.84 -1.31 5.35
C PHE A 135 10.32 0.08 5.81
N ALA A 136 9.41 0.95 6.27
CA ALA A 136 9.77 2.27 6.79
C ALA A 136 10.68 2.18 8.01
N ILE A 137 10.44 1.25 8.95
CA ILE A 137 11.33 1.01 10.09
C ILE A 137 12.71 0.55 9.60
N THR A 138 12.76 -0.39 8.66
CA THR A 138 14.00 -0.91 8.10
C THR A 138 14.81 0.21 7.43
N LEU A 139 14.18 0.99 6.56
CA LEU A 139 14.82 2.12 5.88
C LEU A 139 15.29 3.18 6.87
N ALA A 140 14.52 3.48 7.92
CA ALA A 140 14.89 4.41 8.96
C ALA A 140 16.14 3.97 9.74
N MET A 141 16.37 2.68 9.92
CA MET A 141 17.59 2.17 10.55
C MET A 141 18.80 2.30 9.60
N GLN A 142 18.61 2.00 8.32
CA GLN A 142 19.67 2.06 7.32
C GLN A 142 20.10 3.51 7.03
N GLU A 143 19.13 4.41 6.87
CA GLU A 143 19.35 5.81 6.48
C GLU A 143 18.98 6.79 7.61
N SER A 144 19.37 6.47 8.82
CA SER A 144 18.99 7.24 10.02
C SER A 144 19.52 8.68 10.05
N GLU A 145 20.55 9.00 9.26
CA GLU A 145 21.08 10.36 9.12
C GLU A 145 20.47 11.13 7.93
N TYR A 146 19.64 10.46 7.10
CA TYR A 146 18.99 11.09 5.95
C TYR A 146 17.55 11.53 6.24
N PHE A 147 16.79 10.76 7.01
CA PHE A 147 15.40 11.08 7.35
C PHE A 147 15.30 11.70 8.75
N ALA A 148 14.43 12.70 8.92
CA ALA A 148 14.26 13.42 10.20
C ALA A 148 13.63 12.56 11.29
N ALA A 149 12.53 11.87 10.96
CA ALA A 149 11.78 10.97 11.85
C ALA A 149 10.94 9.99 11.03
N VAL A 150 10.42 8.95 11.68
CA VAL A 150 9.53 7.96 11.09
C VAL A 150 8.31 7.72 11.97
N ALA A 151 7.15 7.60 11.36
CA ALA A 151 5.93 7.14 12.02
C ALA A 151 5.35 5.95 11.25
N VAL A 152 4.85 4.95 11.95
CA VAL A 152 4.29 3.75 11.32
C VAL A 152 2.94 3.39 11.94
N HIS A 153 2.06 2.88 11.10
CA HIS A 153 0.81 2.27 11.55
C HIS A 153 0.84 0.77 11.30
N ALA A 154 0.55 -0.02 12.35
CA ALA A 154 0.50 -1.48 12.27
C ALA A 154 1.79 -2.07 11.71
N GLY A 155 2.93 -1.81 12.37
CA GLY A 155 4.25 -2.30 12.02
C GLY A 155 5.11 -2.58 13.24
N ALA A 156 5.87 -3.66 13.20
CA ALA A 156 6.78 -4.06 14.26
C ALA A 156 7.80 -5.07 13.74
N TRP A 157 8.90 -5.23 14.43
CA TRP A 157 9.77 -6.38 14.23
C TRP A 157 9.15 -7.64 14.86
N ARG A 158 9.27 -8.76 14.17
CA ARG A 158 8.65 -10.03 14.57
C ARG A 158 9.63 -10.96 15.32
N ASN A 159 10.91 -10.70 15.19
CA ASN A 159 11.96 -11.55 15.79
C ASN A 159 13.24 -10.76 16.10
N GLN A 160 14.17 -11.42 16.82
CA GLN A 160 15.45 -10.80 17.18
C GLN A 160 16.34 -10.46 15.99
N GLY A 161 16.25 -11.22 14.89
CA GLY A 161 17.01 -10.92 13.66
C GLY A 161 16.58 -9.58 13.03
N GLU A 162 15.28 -9.27 13.05
CA GLU A 162 14.77 -7.95 12.61
C GLU A 162 15.17 -6.85 13.59
N ALA A 163 15.18 -7.14 14.90
CA ALA A 163 15.62 -6.19 15.91
C ALA A 163 17.12 -5.82 15.79
N SER A 164 17.95 -6.67 15.18
CA SER A 164 19.35 -6.36 14.91
C SER A 164 19.55 -5.22 13.90
N LEU A 165 18.50 -4.86 13.14
CA LEU A 165 18.51 -3.67 12.26
C LEU A 165 18.81 -2.37 13.02
N ILE A 166 18.54 -2.32 14.31
CA ILE A 166 18.91 -1.21 15.20
C ILE A 166 20.42 -0.87 15.11
N ASP A 167 21.27 -1.86 14.93
CA ASP A 167 22.72 -1.70 14.93
C ASP A 167 23.25 -0.98 13.67
N TYR A 168 22.45 -0.89 12.60
CA TYR A 168 22.78 -0.10 11.41
C TYR A 168 22.59 1.40 11.60
N ALA A 169 21.75 1.82 12.55
CA ALA A 169 21.42 3.21 12.73
C ALA A 169 22.59 4.02 13.31
N LYS A 170 23.11 4.96 12.51
CA LYS A 170 24.17 5.90 12.90
C LYS A 170 23.64 6.99 13.83
N ARG A 171 22.39 7.37 13.69
CA ARG A 171 21.66 8.33 14.54
C ARG A 171 20.48 7.66 15.21
N LYS A 172 20.12 8.09 16.41
CA LYS A 172 18.93 7.63 17.12
C LYS A 172 17.69 8.34 16.56
N ILE A 173 17.26 7.90 15.37
CA ILE A 173 16.12 8.50 14.67
C ILE A 173 14.84 8.36 15.50
N PRO A 174 14.05 9.43 15.69
CA PRO A 174 12.75 9.37 16.36
C PRO A 174 11.76 8.49 15.62
N LEU A 175 11.04 7.62 16.35
CA LEU A 175 10.11 6.66 15.79
C LEU A 175 8.80 6.60 16.58
N ALA A 176 7.67 6.80 15.88
CA ALA A 176 6.33 6.57 16.41
C ALA A 176 5.73 5.27 15.88
N MET A 177 5.16 4.48 16.75
CA MET A 177 4.38 3.30 16.41
C MET A 177 2.93 3.49 16.81
N ILE A 178 2.02 3.42 15.85
CA ILE A 178 0.57 3.54 16.05
C ILE A 178 -0.02 2.16 15.75
N VAL A 179 -0.77 1.60 16.69
CA VAL A 179 -1.34 0.26 16.51
C VAL A 179 -2.66 0.12 17.25
N GLY A 180 -3.59 -0.62 16.67
CA GLY A 180 -4.81 -1.04 17.35
C GLY A 180 -4.52 -2.14 18.39
N ASP A 181 -5.23 -2.10 19.52
CA ASP A 181 -5.12 -3.17 20.52
C ASP A 181 -5.80 -4.48 20.07
N MET A 182 -6.54 -4.42 18.95
CA MET A 182 -7.17 -5.56 18.29
C MET A 182 -6.51 -5.93 16.95
N ASP A 183 -5.31 -5.42 16.65
CA ASP A 183 -4.60 -5.73 15.40
C ASP A 183 -4.17 -7.21 15.39
N PRO A 184 -4.69 -8.05 14.46
CA PRO A 184 -4.37 -9.47 14.40
C PRO A 184 -3.03 -9.76 13.71
N PHE A 185 -2.50 -8.83 12.90
CA PHE A 185 -1.26 -9.01 12.13
C PHE A 185 -0.04 -8.50 12.90
N PHE A 186 -0.21 -7.41 13.65
CA PHE A 186 0.79 -6.84 14.53
C PHE A 186 0.25 -6.77 15.96
N PRO A 187 0.20 -7.91 16.65
CA PRO A 187 -0.29 -7.97 18.03
C PRO A 187 0.42 -6.94 18.90
N LEU A 188 -0.34 -6.27 19.77
CA LEU A 188 0.17 -5.20 20.64
C LEU A 188 1.43 -5.61 21.41
N ALA A 189 1.54 -6.90 21.78
CA ALA A 189 2.72 -7.44 22.46
C ALA A 189 4.00 -7.33 21.60
N SER A 190 3.90 -7.62 20.29
CA SER A 190 5.03 -7.51 19.35
C SER A 190 5.45 -6.06 19.12
N VAL A 191 4.48 -5.14 19.03
CA VAL A 191 4.76 -3.71 18.89
C VAL A 191 5.42 -3.16 20.15
N LYS A 192 4.94 -3.54 21.34
CA LYS A 192 5.58 -3.20 22.63
C LYS A 192 7.01 -3.75 22.73
N ALA A 193 7.26 -4.97 22.24
CA ALA A 193 8.60 -5.54 22.22
C ALA A 193 9.55 -4.73 21.31
N THR A 194 9.08 -4.30 20.14
CA THR A 194 9.83 -3.43 19.22
C THR A 194 10.13 -2.08 19.88
N GLU A 195 9.14 -1.44 20.49
CA GLU A 195 9.32 -0.19 21.23
C GLU A 195 10.38 -0.35 22.35
N ALA A 196 10.24 -1.39 23.15
CA ALA A 196 11.17 -1.66 24.25
C ALA A 196 12.61 -1.88 23.75
N ALA A 197 12.80 -2.61 22.65
CA ALA A 197 14.11 -2.82 22.03
C ALA A 197 14.73 -1.51 21.55
N LEU A 198 13.94 -0.62 20.91
CA LEU A 198 14.36 0.72 20.49
C LEU A 198 14.75 1.59 21.70
N LYS A 199 13.91 1.66 22.72
CA LYS A 199 14.16 2.43 23.95
C LYS A 199 15.40 1.94 24.68
N ALA A 200 15.60 0.63 24.76
CA ALA A 200 16.80 0.04 25.37
C ALA A 200 18.10 0.45 24.68
N ARG A 201 18.03 0.83 23.39
CA ARG A 201 19.17 1.35 22.60
C ARG A 201 19.19 2.87 22.54
N GLY A 202 18.33 3.57 23.32
CA GLY A 202 18.29 5.03 23.44
C GLY A 202 17.60 5.75 22.28
N PHE A 203 16.77 5.07 21.49
CA PHE A 203 15.95 5.74 20.47
C PHE A 203 14.77 6.46 21.11
N PRO A 204 14.43 7.67 20.65
CA PRO A 204 13.18 8.33 20.98
C PRO A 204 12.01 7.60 20.32
N ALA A 205 11.50 6.56 20.97
CA ALA A 205 10.41 5.74 20.48
C ALA A 205 9.13 6.00 21.30
N GLU A 206 8.00 6.19 20.60
CA GLU A 206 6.68 6.40 21.20
C GLU A 206 5.69 5.38 20.64
N LEU A 207 4.90 4.76 21.52
CA LEU A 207 3.83 3.84 21.15
C LEU A 207 2.48 4.48 21.46
N MET A 208 1.63 4.59 20.44
CA MET A 208 0.24 5.07 20.52
C MET A 208 -0.69 3.89 20.26
N VAL A 209 -1.40 3.46 21.31
CA VAL A 209 -2.35 2.36 21.22
C VAL A 209 -3.75 2.91 20.99
N MET A 210 -4.37 2.52 19.89
CA MET A 210 -5.74 2.89 19.53
C MET A 210 -6.69 1.81 20.05
N LYS A 211 -7.51 2.17 21.05
CA LYS A 211 -8.42 1.24 21.69
C LYS A 211 -9.55 0.81 20.76
N GLY A 212 -9.75 -0.51 20.66
CA GLY A 212 -10.78 -1.11 19.81
C GLY A 212 -10.48 -1.04 18.30
N HIS A 213 -9.29 -0.56 17.93
CA HIS A 213 -8.85 -0.51 16.54
C HIS A 213 -8.13 -1.81 16.14
N ASP A 214 -8.42 -2.27 14.94
CA ASP A 214 -7.77 -3.42 14.31
C ASP A 214 -6.64 -3.00 13.36
N HIS A 215 -6.37 -3.80 12.33
CA HIS A 215 -5.34 -3.54 11.33
C HIS A 215 -5.74 -2.48 10.30
N TRP A 216 -7.05 -2.16 10.14
CA TRP A 216 -7.56 -1.46 8.96
C TRP A 216 -7.36 0.05 9.03
N TYR A 217 -6.30 0.54 8.40
CA TYR A 217 -5.89 1.94 8.38
C TYR A 217 -6.95 2.90 7.80
N TYR A 218 -7.59 2.50 6.70
CA TYR A 218 -8.31 3.43 5.81
C TYR A 218 -9.52 4.09 6.44
N ASP A 219 -10.17 3.46 7.40
CA ASP A 219 -11.35 3.97 8.09
C ASP A 219 -11.01 5.06 9.10
N LEU A 220 -9.86 4.91 9.77
CA LEU A 220 -9.35 5.84 10.78
C LEU A 220 -8.15 6.66 10.28
N ALA A 221 -7.90 6.65 8.96
CA ALA A 221 -6.76 7.35 8.36
C ALA A 221 -6.65 8.83 8.78
N PRO A 222 -7.72 9.65 8.84
CA PRO A 222 -7.60 11.04 9.28
C PRO A 222 -7.06 11.19 10.70
N GLU A 223 -7.44 10.30 11.62
CA GLU A 223 -6.96 10.29 13.00
C GLU A 223 -5.52 9.78 13.08
N ILE A 224 -5.23 8.66 12.43
CA ILE A 224 -3.89 8.06 12.39
C ILE A 224 -2.89 9.04 11.78
N ASN A 225 -3.25 9.69 10.67
CA ASN A 225 -2.39 10.68 10.00
C ASN A 225 -2.13 11.90 10.88
N ARG A 226 -3.14 12.37 11.63
CA ARG A 226 -2.97 13.45 12.57
C ARG A 226 -2.00 13.06 13.69
N ILE A 227 -2.16 11.88 14.28
CA ILE A 227 -1.27 11.37 15.33
C ILE A 227 0.16 11.26 14.78
N ALA A 228 0.32 10.69 13.59
CA ALA A 228 1.62 10.55 12.93
C ALA A 228 2.26 11.91 12.66
N TRP A 229 1.51 12.87 12.12
CA TRP A 229 2.02 14.22 11.84
C TRP A 229 2.35 15.00 13.11
N ASP A 230 1.53 14.91 14.15
CA ASP A 230 1.79 15.56 15.43
C ASP A 230 3.07 15.04 16.11
N PHE A 231 3.47 13.80 15.79
CA PHE A 231 4.78 13.29 16.17
C PHE A 231 5.88 13.80 15.25
N LEU A 232 5.76 13.59 13.93
CA LEU A 232 6.81 13.86 12.94
C LEU A 232 7.26 15.33 12.96
N LYS A 233 6.32 16.27 13.00
CA LYS A 233 6.60 17.72 12.96
C LYS A 233 7.41 18.26 14.13
N ARG A 234 7.62 17.46 15.18
CA ARG A 234 8.47 17.84 16.33
C ARG A 234 9.95 17.72 16.06
N TYR A 235 10.32 17.05 14.96
CA TYR A 235 11.69 16.69 14.68
C TYR A 235 12.18 17.23 13.35
N GLU A 236 13.42 17.69 13.34
CA GLU A 236 14.20 18.01 12.15
C GLU A 236 15.62 17.51 12.34
N LEU A 237 16.34 17.31 11.24
CA LEU A 237 17.77 17.04 11.32
C LEU A 237 18.52 18.29 11.81
N THR A 238 19.46 18.13 12.73
CA THR A 238 20.31 19.21 13.22
C THR A 238 21.38 19.62 12.21
N GLU A 239 21.77 18.68 11.33
CA GLU A 239 22.75 18.86 10.26
C GLU A 239 22.10 18.59 8.90
N ALA A 240 22.85 18.85 7.82
CA ALA A 240 22.44 18.45 6.48
C ALA A 240 22.29 16.91 6.41
N PRO A 241 21.27 16.40 5.67
CA PRO A 241 21.07 14.96 5.55
C PRO A 241 22.29 14.29 4.95
N LYS A 242 22.63 13.10 5.48
CA LYS A 242 23.70 12.26 4.98
C LYS A 242 23.10 10.96 4.47
N TYR A 243 23.32 10.67 3.19
CA TYR A 243 22.92 9.43 2.56
C TYR A 243 24.13 8.50 2.42
N VAL A 244 23.95 7.22 2.80
CA VAL A 244 24.97 6.19 2.63
C VAL A 244 24.67 5.40 1.37
N ALA A 245 25.41 5.68 0.28
CA ALA A 245 25.23 4.98 -0.97
C ALA A 245 25.64 3.50 -0.83
N TYR A 246 24.69 2.60 -1.02
CA TYR A 246 24.95 1.16 -1.14
C TYR A 246 25.42 0.86 -2.57
N SER A 247 26.74 0.90 -2.82
CA SER A 247 27.27 0.58 -4.14
C SER A 247 27.11 -0.90 -4.47
N ARG A 248 26.42 -1.22 -5.55
CA ARG A 248 26.48 -2.53 -6.19
C ARG A 248 27.85 -2.72 -6.84
N GLY A 249 28.74 -3.41 -6.17
CA GLY A 249 29.97 -3.92 -6.74
C GLY A 249 31.14 -2.94 -6.73
N GLY A 250 32.04 -3.09 -5.80
CA GLY A 250 33.39 -2.51 -5.81
C GLY A 250 33.82 -1.85 -4.51
N GLY A 251 33.51 -2.40 -3.37
CA GLY A 251 34.10 -1.92 -2.13
C GLY A 251 33.58 -2.73 -0.93
N ASP A 252 34.50 -3.34 -0.24
CA ASP A 252 34.30 -4.13 0.98
C ASP A 252 33.26 -5.24 0.95
N SER A 253 33.75 -6.48 0.84
CA SER A 253 32.99 -7.74 0.93
C SER A 253 32.11 -7.85 2.18
N ASN A 254 32.36 -7.08 3.22
CA ASN A 254 31.55 -7.05 4.45
C ASN A 254 30.22 -6.30 4.26
N GLN A 255 30.19 -5.16 3.53
CA GLN A 255 28.93 -4.41 3.28
C GLN A 255 27.98 -5.15 2.33
N ALA A 256 28.50 -5.81 1.30
CA ALA A 256 27.70 -6.64 0.39
C ALA A 256 27.07 -7.85 1.13
N ASN A 257 27.79 -8.43 2.09
CA ASN A 257 27.29 -9.51 2.94
C ASN A 257 26.21 -9.01 3.92
N GLU A 258 26.31 -7.79 4.42
CA GLU A 258 25.33 -7.17 5.30
C GLU A 258 24.00 -6.85 4.57
N VAL A 259 24.06 -6.28 3.34
CA VAL A 259 22.88 -6.03 2.49
C VAL A 259 22.20 -7.36 2.09
N ASN A 260 22.99 -8.39 1.77
CA ASN A 260 22.47 -9.72 1.51
C ASN A 260 21.83 -10.35 2.77
N ALA A 261 22.37 -10.09 3.96
CA ALA A 261 21.77 -10.55 5.22
C ALA A 261 20.40 -9.90 5.46
N VAL A 262 20.24 -8.58 5.19
CA VAL A 262 18.95 -7.89 5.29
C VAL A 262 17.96 -8.40 4.23
N ALA A 263 18.40 -8.61 2.98
CA ALA A 263 17.58 -9.20 1.93
C ALA A 263 17.17 -10.65 2.25
N GLN A 264 18.08 -11.43 2.84
CA GLN A 264 17.78 -12.78 3.34
C GLN A 264 16.83 -12.75 4.53
N GLN A 265 16.94 -11.77 5.44
CA GLN A 265 16.01 -11.60 6.55
C GLN A 265 14.61 -11.20 6.06
N MET A 266 14.49 -10.29 5.06
CA MET A 266 13.20 -9.96 4.43
C MET A 266 12.59 -11.18 3.71
N ASN A 267 13.40 -12.01 3.05
CA ASN A 267 12.97 -13.28 2.48
C ASN A 267 12.60 -14.33 3.55
N ALA A 268 13.30 -14.35 4.67
CA ALA A 268 12.96 -15.20 5.82
C ALA A 268 11.63 -14.78 6.48
N ILE A 269 11.30 -13.49 6.49
CA ILE A 269 9.97 -12.96 6.88
C ILE A 269 8.90 -13.55 5.95
N ARG A 270 9.14 -13.56 4.65
CA ARG A 270 8.24 -14.14 3.63
C ARG A 270 8.04 -15.66 3.82
N LEU A 271 9.10 -16.39 4.13
CA LEU A 271 9.03 -17.84 4.36
C LEU A 271 8.29 -18.16 5.67
N ARG A 272 8.49 -17.37 6.74
CA ARG A 272 7.79 -17.55 8.03
C ARG A 272 6.34 -17.12 8.00
N MET A 273 5.93 -16.21 7.09
CA MET A 273 4.50 -15.98 6.81
C MET A 273 3.83 -17.28 6.30
N LYS A 274 4.57 -18.14 5.59
CA LYS A 274 4.13 -19.51 5.22
C LYS A 274 4.12 -20.49 6.40
N ASP A 275 5.10 -20.39 7.30
CA ASP A 275 5.20 -21.30 8.45
C ASP A 275 4.14 -20.99 9.53
N ASN A 276 3.73 -19.72 9.69
CA ASN A 276 2.58 -19.35 10.52
C ASN A 276 1.26 -19.93 10.01
N GLU A 277 1.12 -20.24 8.71
CA GLU A 277 -0.03 -20.99 8.20
C GLU A 277 -0.18 -22.38 8.86
N ALA A 278 0.93 -23.03 9.23
CA ALA A 278 0.89 -24.35 9.86
C ALA A 278 0.59 -24.28 11.37
N GLU A 279 1.05 -23.23 12.06
CA GLU A 279 0.83 -23.02 13.49
C GLU A 279 -0.61 -22.56 13.80
N LEU A 280 -1.23 -21.81 12.88
CA LEU A 280 -2.61 -21.34 12.91
C LEU A 280 -3.65 -22.47 12.79
N GLN A 281 -3.27 -23.65 12.31
CA GLN A 281 -4.17 -24.80 12.21
C GLN A 281 -4.45 -25.49 13.56
N SER A 282 -3.77 -25.10 14.64
CA SER A 282 -3.78 -25.87 15.88
C SER A 282 -4.84 -25.48 16.92
N ASN A 283 -5.50 -24.30 16.82
CA ASN A 283 -6.56 -23.91 17.78
C ASN A 283 -7.72 -23.11 17.15
N PRO A 284 -8.78 -23.79 16.69
CA PRO A 284 -9.89 -23.17 15.98
C PRO A 284 -10.83 -22.30 16.83
N ASN A 285 -10.60 -22.17 18.13
CA ASN A 285 -11.49 -21.47 19.06
C ASN A 285 -11.11 -20.00 19.30
N ASP A 286 -9.98 -19.53 18.79
CA ASP A 286 -9.55 -18.15 18.94
C ASP A 286 -10.00 -17.30 17.75
N VAL A 287 -10.80 -16.24 18.02
CA VAL A 287 -11.30 -15.27 17.02
C VAL A 287 -10.18 -14.72 16.16
N ASN A 288 -9.07 -14.37 16.80
CA ASN A 288 -7.93 -13.75 16.14
C ASN A 288 -7.28 -14.72 15.14
N ILE A 289 -7.22 -16.00 15.50
CA ILE A 289 -6.68 -17.05 14.63
C ILE A 289 -7.55 -17.22 13.40
N VAL A 290 -8.88 -17.29 13.56
CA VAL A 290 -9.82 -17.43 12.43
C VAL A 290 -9.75 -16.22 11.50
N VAL A 291 -9.70 -15.01 12.04
CA VAL A 291 -9.56 -13.78 11.25
C VAL A 291 -8.23 -13.76 10.49
N GLN A 292 -7.14 -14.19 11.11
CA GLN A 292 -5.83 -14.28 10.46
C GLN A 292 -5.84 -15.29 9.31
N GLN A 293 -6.44 -16.47 9.49
CA GLN A 293 -6.57 -17.48 8.44
C GLN A 293 -7.40 -16.97 7.24
N ILE A 294 -8.54 -16.32 7.53
CA ILE A 294 -9.37 -15.72 6.48
C ILE A 294 -8.58 -14.66 5.70
N ASN A 295 -7.85 -13.80 6.40
CA ASN A 295 -7.07 -12.75 5.76
C ASN A 295 -5.88 -13.29 4.96
N ALA A 296 -5.20 -14.34 5.42
CA ALA A 296 -4.14 -15.01 4.67
C ALA A 296 -4.67 -15.58 3.34
N LEU A 297 -5.84 -16.20 3.36
CA LEU A 297 -6.51 -16.72 2.16
C LEU A 297 -6.96 -15.60 1.21
N ARG A 298 -7.47 -14.49 1.75
CA ARG A 298 -7.82 -13.29 0.95
C ARG A 298 -6.58 -12.69 0.28
N MET A 299 -5.45 -12.62 0.98
CA MET A 299 -4.18 -12.15 0.41
C MET A 299 -3.71 -13.04 -0.73
N LYS A 300 -3.76 -14.37 -0.57
CA LYS A 300 -3.41 -15.33 -1.62
C LYS A 300 -4.32 -15.18 -2.86
N ALA A 301 -5.62 -14.97 -2.64
CA ALA A 301 -6.56 -14.71 -3.74
C ALA A 301 -6.25 -13.38 -4.45
N ASN A 302 -5.97 -12.31 -3.71
CA ASN A 302 -5.62 -11.02 -4.29
C ASN A 302 -4.29 -11.05 -5.05
N GLU A 303 -3.30 -11.82 -4.57
CA GLU A 303 -2.04 -12.03 -5.28
C GLU A 303 -2.27 -12.70 -6.65
N ALA A 304 -3.09 -13.76 -6.67
CA ALA A 304 -3.45 -14.43 -7.91
C ALA A 304 -4.17 -13.49 -8.89
N MET A 305 -5.05 -12.61 -8.38
CA MET A 305 -5.74 -11.60 -9.19
C MET A 305 -4.79 -10.54 -9.78
N LEU A 306 -3.81 -10.09 -9.01
CA LEU A 306 -2.82 -9.13 -9.51
C LEU A 306 -1.98 -9.73 -10.64
N GLN A 307 -1.56 -10.99 -10.48
CA GLN A 307 -0.83 -11.71 -11.53
C GLN A 307 -1.70 -11.93 -12.77
N PHE A 308 -2.99 -12.27 -12.59
CA PHE A 308 -3.96 -12.36 -13.66
C PHE A 308 -4.10 -11.04 -14.42
N ASN A 309 -4.36 -9.93 -13.72
CA ASN A 309 -4.53 -8.62 -14.35
C ASN A 309 -3.29 -8.18 -15.15
N ALA A 310 -2.09 -8.47 -14.64
CA ALA A 310 -0.84 -8.19 -15.34
C ALA A 310 -0.71 -9.02 -16.63
N LYS A 311 -1.17 -10.27 -16.62
CA LYS A 311 -1.15 -11.15 -17.81
C LYS A 311 -2.24 -10.74 -18.82
N GLU A 312 -3.44 -10.42 -18.37
CA GLU A 312 -4.54 -9.94 -19.23
C GLU A 312 -4.13 -8.63 -19.94
N GLU A 313 -3.49 -7.69 -19.24
CA GLU A 313 -2.98 -6.46 -19.86
C GLU A 313 -1.91 -6.76 -20.94
N ALA A 314 -1.04 -7.74 -20.72
CA ALA A 314 -0.03 -8.16 -21.71
C ALA A 314 -0.64 -8.81 -22.96
N LEU A 315 -1.87 -9.30 -22.88
CA LEU A 315 -2.62 -9.87 -24.00
C LEU A 315 -3.55 -8.86 -24.68
N ARG A 316 -3.69 -7.66 -24.13
CA ARG A 316 -4.57 -6.62 -24.65
C ARG A 316 -4.21 -6.26 -26.08
N GLY A 317 -5.20 -6.28 -26.95
CA GLY A 317 -5.05 -5.97 -28.38
C GLY A 317 -4.52 -7.10 -29.24
N LYS A 318 -4.26 -8.29 -28.68
CA LYS A 318 -3.89 -9.49 -29.43
C LYS A 318 -5.11 -10.12 -30.10
N ASP A 319 -4.92 -10.57 -31.35
CA ASP A 319 -5.94 -11.36 -32.07
C ASP A 319 -5.82 -12.83 -31.65
N TYR A 320 -6.60 -13.23 -30.66
CA TYR A 320 -6.60 -14.58 -30.07
C TYR A 320 -6.74 -15.73 -31.07
N ARG A 321 -7.23 -15.46 -32.28
CA ARG A 321 -7.40 -16.48 -33.31
C ARG A 321 -6.20 -16.62 -34.21
N LYS A 322 -5.67 -15.48 -34.65
CA LYS A 322 -4.49 -15.44 -35.51
C LYS A 322 -3.22 -15.85 -34.77
N GLU A 323 -3.19 -15.54 -33.46
CA GLU A 323 -2.04 -15.76 -32.59
C GLU A 323 -2.29 -16.88 -31.56
N ARG A 324 -3.20 -17.83 -31.84
CA ARG A 324 -3.65 -18.89 -30.91
C ARG A 324 -2.50 -19.65 -30.26
N GLU A 325 -1.50 -20.07 -31.03
CA GLU A 325 -0.35 -20.83 -30.52
C GLU A 325 0.47 -20.01 -29.52
N LEU A 326 0.56 -18.70 -29.72
CA LEU A 326 1.29 -17.79 -28.83
C LEU A 326 0.48 -17.43 -27.58
N VAL A 327 -0.83 -17.30 -27.72
CA VAL A 327 -1.74 -16.81 -26.67
C VAL A 327 -2.25 -17.93 -25.76
N ALA A 328 -2.50 -19.13 -26.30
CA ALA A 328 -3.07 -20.24 -25.53
C ALA A 328 -2.27 -20.64 -24.27
N PRO A 329 -0.94 -20.69 -24.24
CA PRO A 329 -0.20 -20.97 -23.00
C PRO A 329 -0.45 -19.91 -21.92
N ARG A 330 -0.52 -18.63 -22.30
CA ARG A 330 -0.75 -17.52 -21.38
C ARG A 330 -2.18 -17.53 -20.82
N VAL A 331 -3.18 -17.84 -21.65
CA VAL A 331 -4.57 -18.00 -21.20
C VAL A 331 -4.69 -19.18 -20.22
N ARG A 332 -3.94 -20.26 -20.40
CA ARG A 332 -3.91 -21.36 -19.41
C ARG A 332 -3.36 -20.92 -18.08
N GLU A 333 -2.29 -20.12 -18.06
CA GLU A 333 -1.75 -19.54 -16.85
C GLU A 333 -2.77 -18.58 -16.15
N GLU A 334 -3.55 -17.82 -16.93
CA GLU A 334 -4.65 -17.00 -16.40
C GLU A 334 -5.73 -17.85 -15.74
N ILE A 335 -6.12 -18.96 -16.38
CA ILE A 335 -7.09 -19.91 -15.82
C ILE A 335 -6.61 -20.50 -14.49
N GLU A 336 -5.32 -20.84 -14.38
CA GLU A 336 -4.72 -21.35 -13.14
C GLU A 336 -4.73 -20.28 -12.03
N LEU A 337 -4.37 -19.04 -12.35
CA LEU A 337 -4.40 -17.93 -11.38
C LEU A 337 -5.82 -17.66 -10.86
N LEU A 338 -6.82 -17.65 -11.76
CA LEU A 338 -8.22 -17.48 -11.38
C LEU A 338 -8.72 -18.63 -10.52
N ALA A 339 -8.28 -19.88 -10.80
CA ALA A 339 -8.62 -21.04 -9.98
C ALA A 339 -8.00 -20.96 -8.57
N ILE A 340 -6.74 -20.52 -8.46
CA ILE A 340 -6.06 -20.28 -7.17
C ILE A 340 -6.81 -19.20 -6.36
N GLY A 341 -7.16 -18.09 -7.01
CA GLY A 341 -7.90 -16.99 -6.38
C GLY A 341 -9.27 -17.43 -5.88
N ALA A 342 -10.05 -18.07 -6.74
CA ALA A 342 -11.39 -18.58 -6.40
C ALA A 342 -11.34 -19.60 -5.25
N GLY A 343 -10.44 -20.57 -5.32
CA GLY A 343 -10.26 -21.59 -4.27
C GLY A 343 -9.84 -20.98 -2.93
N SER A 344 -9.02 -19.93 -2.94
CA SER A 344 -8.60 -19.22 -1.73
C SER A 344 -9.76 -18.44 -1.10
N PHE A 345 -10.60 -17.77 -1.89
CA PHE A 345 -11.80 -17.10 -1.38
C PHE A 345 -12.83 -18.11 -0.85
N GLU A 346 -13.00 -19.26 -1.51
CA GLU A 346 -13.89 -20.31 -1.04
C GLU A 346 -13.47 -20.87 0.33
N GLN A 347 -12.18 -21.14 0.52
CA GLN A 347 -11.65 -21.56 1.81
C GLN A 347 -11.85 -20.49 2.89
N ALA A 348 -11.67 -19.21 2.55
CA ALA A 348 -11.93 -18.10 3.46
C ALA A 348 -13.42 -18.00 3.84
N ALA A 349 -14.31 -18.26 2.89
CA ALA A 349 -15.75 -18.30 3.13
C ALA A 349 -16.13 -19.41 4.11
N LEU A 350 -15.63 -20.63 3.90
CA LEU A 350 -15.88 -21.78 4.78
C LEU A 350 -15.38 -21.53 6.21
N LEU A 351 -14.22 -20.91 6.38
CA LEU A 351 -13.71 -20.54 7.71
C LEU A 351 -14.60 -19.51 8.40
N ALA A 352 -15.06 -18.49 7.67
CA ALA A 352 -15.96 -17.48 8.20
C ALA A 352 -17.34 -18.08 8.56
N GLU A 353 -17.85 -18.99 7.74
CA GLU A 353 -19.10 -19.70 8.01
C GLU A 353 -18.99 -20.56 9.27
N GLN A 354 -17.94 -21.36 9.42
CA GLN A 354 -17.66 -22.14 10.63
C GLN A 354 -17.57 -21.26 11.87
N ALA A 355 -16.88 -20.11 11.77
CA ALA A 355 -16.79 -19.14 12.85
C ALA A 355 -18.17 -18.59 13.22
N SER A 356 -19.02 -18.26 12.25
CA SER A 356 -20.38 -17.75 12.49
C SER A 356 -21.26 -18.74 13.27
N HIS A 357 -21.05 -20.04 13.06
CA HIS A 357 -21.86 -21.08 13.70
C HIS A 357 -21.34 -21.55 15.06
N ARG A 358 -20.03 -21.56 15.27
CA ARG A 358 -19.39 -22.26 16.41
C ARG A 358 -18.90 -21.36 17.53
N ILE A 359 -18.47 -20.15 17.24
CA ILE A 359 -17.63 -19.39 18.17
C ILE A 359 -18.33 -18.16 18.76
N PHE A 360 -19.30 -17.52 18.06
CA PHE A 360 -19.78 -16.20 18.44
C PHE A 360 -21.28 -16.06 18.56
N LYS A 361 -21.70 -15.17 19.48
CA LYS A 361 -23.07 -14.70 19.65
C LYS A 361 -23.15 -13.20 19.27
N GLY A 362 -24.33 -12.73 18.85
CA GLY A 362 -24.59 -11.31 18.59
C GLY A 362 -23.91 -10.76 17.31
N THR A 363 -23.33 -9.58 17.42
CA THR A 363 -22.77 -8.82 16.29
C THR A 363 -21.65 -9.55 15.54
N TYR A 364 -20.78 -10.27 16.27
CA TYR A 364 -19.71 -11.06 15.66
C TYR A 364 -20.23 -12.21 14.78
N ARG A 365 -21.32 -12.86 15.19
CA ARG A 365 -21.95 -13.88 14.36
C ARG A 365 -22.44 -13.31 13.03
N GLN A 366 -23.08 -12.13 13.08
CA GLN A 366 -23.55 -11.45 11.87
C GLN A 366 -22.39 -10.99 10.99
N TYR A 367 -21.33 -10.47 11.58
CA TYR A 367 -20.11 -10.08 10.87
C TYR A 367 -19.50 -11.26 10.11
N PHE A 368 -19.27 -12.40 10.77
CA PHE A 368 -18.70 -13.59 10.11
C PHE A 368 -19.63 -14.19 9.05
N SER A 369 -20.95 -14.13 9.26
CA SER A 369 -21.93 -14.54 8.24
C SER A 369 -21.87 -13.66 6.98
N LEU A 370 -21.73 -12.33 7.13
CA LEU A 370 -21.56 -11.42 6.00
C LEU A 370 -20.20 -11.62 5.34
N LEU A 371 -19.16 -11.86 6.13
CA LEU A 371 -17.82 -12.12 5.60
C LEU A 371 -17.78 -13.42 4.77
N ALA A 372 -18.47 -14.47 5.20
CA ALA A 372 -18.63 -15.71 4.43
C ALA A 372 -19.31 -15.44 3.08
N GLN A 373 -20.46 -14.74 3.09
CA GLN A 373 -21.17 -14.37 1.86
C GLN A 373 -20.32 -13.53 0.92
N LEU A 374 -19.57 -12.57 1.45
CA LEU A 374 -18.62 -11.74 0.69
C LEU A 374 -17.57 -12.61 -0.03
N GLN A 375 -16.94 -13.55 0.69
CA GLN A 375 -15.88 -14.39 0.11
C GLN A 375 -16.47 -15.37 -0.93
N HIS A 376 -17.67 -15.93 -0.70
CA HIS A 376 -18.36 -16.72 -1.72
C HIS A 376 -18.64 -15.93 -2.99
N LYS A 377 -19.11 -14.68 -2.88
CA LYS A 377 -19.36 -13.83 -4.06
C LYS A 377 -18.08 -13.52 -4.84
N ARG A 378 -16.98 -13.31 -4.14
CA ARG A 378 -15.66 -13.13 -4.79
C ARG A 378 -15.18 -14.39 -5.50
N ALA A 379 -15.36 -15.57 -4.88
CA ALA A 379 -15.04 -16.85 -5.52
C ALA A 379 -15.90 -17.08 -6.78
N GLU A 380 -17.20 -16.84 -6.71
CA GLU A 380 -18.11 -16.92 -7.86
C GLU A 380 -17.72 -15.98 -9.00
N ALA A 381 -17.31 -14.74 -8.68
CA ALA A 381 -16.85 -13.76 -9.68
C ALA A 381 -15.58 -14.25 -10.40
N LEU A 382 -14.61 -14.81 -9.68
CA LEU A 382 -13.39 -15.37 -10.29
C LEU A 382 -13.68 -16.61 -11.12
N ASN A 383 -14.60 -17.46 -10.69
CA ASN A 383 -15.04 -18.60 -11.49
C ASN A 383 -15.73 -18.18 -12.80
N ALA A 384 -16.48 -17.07 -12.80
CA ALA A 384 -17.06 -16.52 -14.02
C ALA A 384 -15.98 -15.96 -14.98
N LEU A 385 -14.93 -15.31 -14.45
CA LEU A 385 -13.77 -14.90 -15.27
C LEU A 385 -13.00 -16.08 -15.80
N LYS A 386 -12.85 -17.15 -15.03
CA LYS A 386 -12.22 -18.40 -15.45
C LYS A 386 -13.02 -19.03 -16.60
N GLU A 387 -14.36 -19.12 -16.48
CA GLU A 387 -15.23 -19.59 -17.58
C GLU A 387 -15.02 -18.75 -18.85
N ARG A 388 -14.93 -17.43 -18.73
CA ARG A 388 -14.62 -16.54 -19.87
C ARG A 388 -13.27 -16.89 -20.51
N ALA A 389 -12.22 -17.13 -19.72
CA ALA A 389 -10.90 -17.47 -20.21
C ALA A 389 -10.88 -18.87 -20.87
N GLU A 390 -11.59 -19.85 -20.32
CA GLU A 390 -11.75 -21.21 -20.91
C GLU A 390 -12.45 -21.14 -22.28
N LEU A 391 -13.43 -20.27 -22.46
CA LEU A 391 -14.11 -20.05 -23.74
C LEU A 391 -13.17 -19.54 -24.83
N LEU A 392 -12.11 -18.79 -24.50
CA LEU A 392 -11.07 -18.37 -25.45
C LEU A 392 -10.29 -19.55 -26.05
N LEU A 393 -10.15 -20.64 -25.32
CA LEU A 393 -9.48 -21.86 -25.76
C LEU A 393 -10.41 -22.82 -26.51
N SER A 394 -11.72 -22.58 -26.49
CA SER A 394 -12.71 -23.46 -27.11
C SER A 394 -12.74 -23.35 -28.65
N ASP A 395 -13.13 -24.43 -29.32
CA ASP A 395 -13.28 -24.50 -30.80
C ASP A 395 -14.70 -24.11 -31.28
N GLY A 396 -15.50 -23.44 -30.43
CA GLY A 396 -16.86 -23.07 -30.74
C GLY A 396 -17.03 -22.03 -31.86
N ARG A 397 -18.27 -21.93 -32.40
CA ARG A 397 -18.60 -20.89 -33.39
C ARG A 397 -18.41 -19.49 -32.78
N ILE A 398 -17.81 -18.56 -33.53
CA ILE A 398 -17.42 -17.21 -33.09
C ILE A 398 -18.51 -16.52 -32.31
N TYR A 399 -19.70 -16.44 -32.89
CA TYR A 399 -20.82 -15.70 -32.32
C TYR A 399 -21.23 -16.27 -30.96
N THR A 400 -21.36 -17.58 -30.86
CA THR A 400 -21.75 -18.27 -29.61
C THR A 400 -20.67 -18.13 -28.53
N VAL A 401 -19.37 -18.23 -28.88
CA VAL A 401 -18.27 -18.04 -27.93
C VAL A 401 -18.23 -16.60 -27.44
N THR A 402 -18.32 -15.62 -28.31
CA THR A 402 -18.31 -14.20 -27.95
C THR A 402 -19.51 -13.84 -27.05
N GLN A 403 -20.71 -14.35 -27.35
CA GLN A 403 -21.87 -14.13 -26.52
C GLN A 403 -21.69 -14.71 -25.12
N LYS A 404 -21.22 -15.96 -24.98
CA LYS A 404 -20.96 -16.60 -23.68
C LYS A 404 -19.87 -15.87 -22.88
N MET A 405 -18.82 -15.41 -23.56
CA MET A 405 -17.76 -14.61 -22.92
C MET A 405 -18.30 -13.30 -22.34
N ASN A 406 -19.18 -12.61 -23.07
CA ASN A 406 -19.82 -11.38 -22.59
C ASN A 406 -20.75 -11.67 -21.42
N GLU A 407 -21.52 -12.76 -21.44
CA GLU A 407 -22.37 -13.22 -20.35
C GLU A 407 -21.54 -13.53 -19.10
N ALA A 408 -20.41 -14.25 -19.24
CA ALA A 408 -19.50 -14.56 -18.13
C ALA A 408 -18.86 -13.29 -17.53
N ALA A 409 -18.43 -12.34 -18.37
CA ALA A 409 -17.89 -11.06 -17.93
C ALA A 409 -18.95 -10.23 -17.17
N ALA A 410 -20.17 -10.13 -17.69
CA ALA A 410 -21.26 -9.42 -17.05
C ALA A 410 -21.66 -10.08 -15.71
N LYS A 411 -21.62 -11.41 -15.63
CA LYS A 411 -21.83 -12.15 -14.39
C LYS A 411 -20.75 -11.81 -13.34
N ALA A 412 -19.48 -11.81 -13.74
CA ALA A 412 -18.38 -11.47 -12.84
C ALA A 412 -18.51 -10.04 -12.29
N GLU A 413 -18.84 -9.05 -13.15
CA GLU A 413 -19.04 -7.66 -12.74
C GLU A 413 -20.19 -7.50 -11.74
N ARG A 414 -21.32 -8.17 -12.00
CA ARG A 414 -22.46 -8.15 -11.07
C ARG A 414 -22.09 -8.73 -9.72
N LEU A 415 -21.41 -9.87 -9.68
CA LEU A 415 -20.97 -10.54 -8.44
C LEU A 415 -19.97 -9.68 -7.65
N ASN A 416 -19.09 -8.98 -8.32
CA ASN A 416 -18.17 -8.03 -7.67
C ASN A 416 -18.94 -6.87 -7.01
N LYS A 417 -19.95 -6.30 -7.67
CA LYS A 417 -20.81 -5.24 -7.07
C LYS A 417 -21.60 -5.77 -5.86
N GLU A 418 -22.10 -7.01 -5.91
CA GLU A 418 -22.74 -7.66 -4.76
C GLU A 418 -21.73 -7.86 -3.61
N ALA A 419 -20.50 -8.26 -3.92
CA ALA A 419 -19.44 -8.41 -2.94
C ALA A 419 -19.05 -7.07 -2.27
N GLU A 420 -18.93 -5.99 -3.03
CA GLU A 420 -18.68 -4.64 -2.49
C GLU A 420 -19.79 -4.18 -1.52
N ALA A 421 -21.05 -4.45 -1.84
CA ALA A 421 -22.18 -4.12 -0.96
C ALA A 421 -22.14 -4.94 0.35
N LEU A 422 -21.74 -6.22 0.29
CA LEU A 422 -21.57 -7.06 1.46
C LEU A 422 -20.39 -6.59 2.32
N GLU A 423 -19.29 -6.16 1.69
CA GLU A 423 -18.13 -5.61 2.39
C GLU A 423 -18.48 -4.34 3.18
N GLN A 424 -19.20 -3.40 2.56
CA GLN A 424 -19.70 -2.20 3.24
C GLN A 424 -20.63 -2.53 4.42
N ASN A 425 -21.49 -3.54 4.28
CA ASN A 425 -22.35 -3.97 5.36
C ASN A 425 -21.58 -4.64 6.51
N ALA A 426 -20.60 -5.48 6.20
CA ALA A 426 -19.72 -6.09 7.20
C ALA A 426 -18.93 -5.02 7.96
N GLU A 427 -18.41 -4.01 7.28
CA GLU A 427 -17.71 -2.88 7.90
C GLU A 427 -18.61 -2.05 8.82
N ARG A 428 -19.86 -1.80 8.43
CA ARG A 428 -20.84 -1.12 9.30
C ARG A 428 -21.11 -1.89 10.59
N LEU A 429 -21.22 -3.21 10.54
CA LEU A 429 -21.41 -4.03 11.75
C LEU A 429 -20.17 -4.00 12.64
N ARG A 430 -18.97 -3.98 12.06
CA ARG A 430 -17.72 -3.90 12.78
C ARG A 430 -17.53 -2.55 13.49
N SER A 431 -17.94 -1.47 12.86
CA SER A 431 -17.85 -0.10 13.40
C SER A 431 -18.97 0.27 14.38
N SER A 432 -20.00 -0.55 14.50
CA SER A 432 -21.10 -0.32 15.47
C SER A 432 -20.59 -0.60 16.89
N PRO A 433 -20.75 0.32 17.86
CA PRO A 433 -20.37 0.06 19.24
C PRO A 433 -21.14 -1.17 19.74
N ALA A 434 -20.42 -2.10 20.35
CA ALA A 434 -21.01 -3.27 20.99
C ALA A 434 -22.03 -2.80 22.05
N ARG A 435 -23.32 -3.05 21.80
CA ARG A 435 -24.40 -2.90 22.78
C ARG A 435 -24.43 -4.09 23.71
#